data_fda16a9abbd0179467721d3b0639e063
#
_entry.id   fda16a9abbd0179467721d3b0639e063
#
_cell.length_a   1.000
_cell.length_b   1.000
_cell.length_c   1.000
_cell.angle_alpha   90.00
_cell.angle_beta   90.00
_cell.angle_gamma   90.00
#
_symmetry.space_group_name_H-M   'P 1'
#
loop_
_entity.id
_entity.type
_entity.pdbx_description
1 polymer ?
#
loop_
_entity_poly.entity_id
_entity_poly.type
_entity_poly.pdbx_seq_one_letter_code
_entity_poly.pdbx_strand_id
1 'polypeptide(L)'
;MPLHIVRNDITKMKVDAIVNAANSSLLGGGGVDGCIHRAAGPGLLAECKTLGGCETGSAKITKGYKLPCKYVIHAVGPRWWDGKHGERDQLISCYRTSLALAKDKKCETVAFPLISSGIYGYPKDQALRIAIDTISEFLLENDMAVYIVIFDRKAYQISGKLYADIAEYIDDNYVDEHSDNYSVRLRRLNALRDLEPVCEASVCEEADEAIEPIFTSMKSLSVGLHQTTCLKKSSKAIFTKKMLV
;
A
#
# COMPACT_ATOMS: atom_id res chain seq x y z
N MET A 1 8.08 -1.92 24.80
CA MET A 1 8.14 -0.96 23.68
C MET A 1 6.73 -0.43 23.45
N PRO A 2 6.55 0.84 23.19
CA PRO A 2 5.22 1.45 23.01
C PRO A 2 4.63 1.23 21.59
N LEU A 3 5.07 0.20 20.87
CA LEU A 3 4.54 -0.22 19.57
C LEU A 3 3.74 -1.52 19.73
N HIS A 4 2.49 -1.49 19.28
CA HIS A 4 1.56 -2.61 19.33
C HIS A 4 1.02 -2.92 17.94
N ILE A 5 0.88 -4.22 17.62
CA ILE A 5 0.13 -4.65 16.43
C ILE A 5 -1.18 -5.24 16.92
N VAL A 6 -2.30 -4.66 16.48
CA VAL A 6 -3.63 -5.04 16.94
C VAL A 6 -4.54 -5.40 15.77
N ARG A 7 -5.42 -6.37 15.98
CA ARG A 7 -6.50 -6.67 15.05
C ARG A 7 -7.76 -5.97 15.53
N ASN A 8 -8.14 -4.87 14.89
CA ASN A 8 -9.28 -4.05 15.31
C ASN A 8 -9.83 -3.19 14.16
N ASP A 9 -10.95 -2.51 14.39
CA ASP A 9 -11.45 -1.43 13.55
C ASP A 9 -10.88 -0.08 14.04
N ILE A 10 -10.06 0.55 13.20
CA ILE A 10 -9.41 1.82 13.52
C ILE A 10 -10.41 2.94 13.86
N THR A 11 -11.64 2.88 13.32
CA THR A 11 -12.69 3.88 13.60
C THR A 11 -13.26 3.78 15.01
N LYS A 12 -12.95 2.70 15.74
CA LYS A 12 -13.38 2.47 17.13
C LYS A 12 -12.27 2.67 18.15
N MET A 13 -11.05 2.90 17.70
CA MET A 13 -9.90 3.10 18.56
C MET A 13 -10.01 4.39 19.37
N LYS A 14 -9.94 4.27 20.71
CA LYS A 14 -9.90 5.41 21.63
C LYS A 14 -8.46 5.85 21.80
N VAL A 15 -7.97 6.66 20.87
CA VAL A 15 -6.61 7.21 20.80
C VAL A 15 -6.65 8.70 20.53
N ASP A 16 -5.54 9.42 20.70
CA ASP A 16 -5.52 10.86 20.40
C ASP A 16 -5.64 11.13 18.90
N ALA A 17 -4.95 10.34 18.08
CA ALA A 17 -5.04 10.47 16.64
C ALA A 17 -5.14 9.11 15.94
N ILE A 18 -5.94 9.03 14.90
CA ILE A 18 -5.90 7.93 13.94
C ILE A 18 -5.32 8.41 12.62
N VAL A 19 -4.60 7.53 11.92
CA VAL A 19 -4.09 7.82 10.58
C VAL A 19 -5.04 7.22 9.55
N ASN A 20 -5.36 8.02 8.55
CA ASN A 20 -6.16 7.63 7.40
C ASN A 20 -5.25 7.37 6.20
N ALA A 21 -5.34 6.19 5.59
CA ALA A 21 -4.70 5.91 4.30
C ALA A 21 -5.52 6.57 3.18
N ALA A 22 -5.30 7.87 2.99
CA ALA A 22 -6.04 8.72 2.08
C ALA A 22 -5.51 8.68 0.65
N ASN A 23 -6.31 9.16 -0.29
CA ASN A 23 -5.85 9.51 -1.63
C ASN A 23 -5.41 10.99 -1.69
N SER A 24 -4.76 11.38 -2.78
CA SER A 24 -4.21 12.73 -2.94
C SER A 24 -5.25 13.86 -2.91
N SER A 25 -6.52 13.58 -3.22
CA SER A 25 -7.58 14.59 -3.13
C SER A 25 -8.05 14.84 -1.70
N LEU A 26 -7.87 13.91 -0.77
CA LEU A 26 -8.39 13.89 0.60
C LEU A 26 -9.93 13.91 0.71
N LEU A 27 -10.63 13.65 -0.38
CA LEU A 27 -12.10 13.78 -0.45
C LEU A 27 -12.84 12.46 -0.18
N GLY A 28 -12.17 11.52 0.46
CA GLY A 28 -12.70 10.19 0.72
C GLY A 28 -12.53 9.25 -0.45
N GLY A 29 -12.82 7.96 -0.22
CA GLY A 29 -12.65 6.91 -1.20
C GLY A 29 -13.16 5.57 -0.71
N GLY A 30 -12.50 4.48 -1.12
CA GLY A 30 -12.79 3.12 -0.68
C GLY A 30 -11.95 2.68 0.52
N GLY A 31 -12.19 1.45 1.00
CA GLY A 31 -11.40 0.85 2.08
C GLY A 31 -11.51 1.63 3.39
N VAL A 32 -10.40 1.71 4.11
CA VAL A 32 -10.32 2.39 5.41
C VAL A 32 -10.67 3.87 5.31
N ASP A 33 -10.28 4.56 4.23
CA ASP A 33 -10.60 5.97 3.98
C ASP A 33 -12.13 6.21 3.98
N GLY A 34 -12.87 5.39 3.23
CA GLY A 34 -14.33 5.46 3.22
C GLY A 34 -14.97 5.13 4.57
N CYS A 35 -14.40 4.20 5.35
CA CYS A 35 -14.89 3.88 6.69
C CYS A 35 -14.70 5.06 7.65
N ILE A 36 -13.53 5.69 7.63
CA ILE A 36 -13.20 6.85 8.46
C ILE A 36 -14.11 8.02 8.12
N HIS A 37 -14.29 8.36 6.83
CA HIS A 37 -15.16 9.45 6.40
C HIS A 37 -16.62 9.22 6.81
N ARG A 38 -17.14 7.99 6.69
CA ARG A 38 -18.51 7.66 7.14
C ARG A 38 -18.65 7.78 8.65
N ALA A 39 -17.69 7.26 9.41
CA ALA A 39 -17.75 7.30 10.88
C ALA A 39 -17.60 8.71 11.43
N ALA A 40 -16.72 9.52 10.84
CA ALA A 40 -16.51 10.92 11.22
C ALA A 40 -17.70 11.83 10.88
N GLY A 41 -18.45 11.48 9.85
CA GLY A 41 -19.56 12.29 9.35
C GLY A 41 -19.12 13.43 8.41
N PRO A 42 -20.08 14.27 7.97
CA PRO A 42 -19.85 15.24 6.88
C PRO A 42 -18.85 16.35 7.22
N GLY A 43 -18.64 16.63 8.51
CA GLY A 43 -17.69 17.66 8.97
C GLY A 43 -16.25 17.37 8.53
N LEU A 44 -15.84 16.09 8.57
CA LEU A 44 -14.51 15.69 8.12
C LEU A 44 -14.28 16.03 6.65
N LEU A 45 -15.24 15.70 5.78
CA LEU A 45 -15.14 16.01 4.36
C LEU A 45 -15.12 17.52 4.10
N ALA A 46 -15.89 18.30 4.87
CA ALA A 46 -15.90 19.76 4.76
C ALA A 46 -14.53 20.35 5.09
N GLU A 47 -13.87 19.89 6.16
CA GLU A 47 -12.52 20.32 6.51
C GLU A 47 -11.49 19.86 5.47
N CYS A 48 -11.55 18.61 5.01
CA CYS A 48 -10.64 18.08 3.98
C CYS A 48 -10.67 18.90 2.69
N LYS A 49 -11.83 19.39 2.26
CA LYS A 49 -11.96 20.28 1.09
C LYS A 49 -11.11 21.55 1.21
N THR A 50 -10.96 22.10 2.42
CA THR A 50 -10.16 23.32 2.65
C THR A 50 -8.66 23.06 2.58
N LEU A 51 -8.22 21.80 2.69
CA LEU A 51 -6.80 21.43 2.65
C LEU A 51 -6.20 21.44 1.25
N GLY A 52 -7.03 21.43 0.18
CA GLY A 52 -6.57 21.50 -1.20
C GLY A 52 -5.77 20.27 -1.67
N GLY A 53 -6.03 19.08 -1.08
CA GLY A 53 -5.31 17.84 -1.40
C GLY A 53 -3.99 17.67 -0.63
N CYS A 54 -3.26 16.60 -0.92
CA CYS A 54 -1.97 16.26 -0.31
C CYS A 54 -1.13 15.43 -1.28
N GLU A 55 0.16 15.67 -1.33
CA GLU A 55 1.10 14.95 -2.19
C GLU A 55 1.40 13.55 -1.64
N THR A 56 1.76 12.63 -2.55
CA THR A 56 2.23 11.29 -2.17
C THR A 56 3.51 11.38 -1.34
N GLY A 57 3.59 10.61 -0.27
CA GLY A 57 4.71 10.68 0.69
C GLY A 57 4.51 11.71 1.81
N SER A 58 3.38 12.43 1.82
CA SER A 58 3.08 13.46 2.80
C SER A 58 1.79 13.16 3.58
N ALA A 59 1.47 13.99 4.59
CA ALA A 59 0.26 13.90 5.37
C ALA A 59 -0.26 15.28 5.77
N LYS A 60 -1.58 15.37 6.04
CA LYS A 60 -2.27 16.54 6.59
C LYS A 60 -3.17 16.12 7.74
N ILE A 61 -3.46 17.03 8.66
CA ILE A 61 -4.22 16.74 9.87
C ILE A 61 -5.54 17.53 9.90
N THR A 62 -6.59 16.87 10.42
CA THR A 62 -7.91 17.45 10.69
C THR A 62 -8.39 17.08 12.08
N LYS A 63 -9.55 17.60 12.49
CA LYS A 63 -10.26 17.16 13.69
C LYS A 63 -10.89 15.77 13.48
N GLY A 64 -11.13 15.03 14.60
CA GLY A 64 -11.74 13.69 14.58
C GLY A 64 -13.26 13.67 14.38
N TYR A 65 -13.95 14.79 14.61
CA TYR A 65 -15.41 14.95 14.54
C TYR A 65 -16.17 13.93 15.38
N LYS A 66 -16.96 12.99 14.75
CA LYS A 66 -17.73 11.95 15.44
C LYS A 66 -16.90 10.72 15.81
N LEU A 67 -15.63 10.67 15.43
CA LEU A 67 -14.74 9.57 15.81
C LEU A 67 -14.33 9.67 17.29
N PRO A 68 -13.98 8.57 17.95
CA PRO A 68 -13.52 8.56 19.33
C PRO A 68 -12.06 9.02 19.49
N CYS A 69 -11.55 9.86 18.58
CA CYS A 69 -10.21 10.44 18.57
C CYS A 69 -10.28 11.95 18.42
N LYS A 70 -9.21 12.66 18.82
CA LYS A 70 -9.14 14.12 18.69
C LYS A 70 -8.84 14.54 17.25
N TYR A 71 -7.97 13.77 16.57
CA TYR A 71 -7.44 14.11 15.26
C TYR A 71 -7.51 12.94 14.26
N VAL A 72 -7.62 13.29 12.97
CA VAL A 72 -7.38 12.37 11.86
C VAL A 72 -6.19 12.90 11.06
N ILE A 73 -5.17 12.08 10.86
CA ILE A 73 -3.99 12.39 10.05
C ILE A 73 -4.16 11.68 8.72
N HIS A 74 -4.33 12.43 7.65
CA HIS A 74 -4.55 11.91 6.30
C HIS A 74 -3.21 11.72 5.60
N ALA A 75 -2.70 10.51 5.57
CA ALA A 75 -1.43 10.14 4.93
C ALA A 75 -1.68 9.61 3.51
N VAL A 76 -0.99 10.16 2.53
CA VAL A 76 -1.10 9.75 1.12
C VAL A 76 0.06 8.85 0.75
N GLY A 77 -0.14 7.55 0.87
CA GLY A 77 0.86 6.55 0.54
C GLY A 77 1.01 6.34 -0.98
N PRO A 78 2.14 5.76 -1.42
CA PRO A 78 2.38 5.44 -2.82
C PRO A 78 1.49 4.30 -3.33
N ARG A 79 1.21 4.31 -4.62
CA ARG A 79 0.74 3.12 -5.34
C ARG A 79 1.93 2.22 -5.62
N TRP A 80 1.77 0.94 -5.44
CA TRP A 80 2.80 -0.03 -5.79
C TRP A 80 2.83 -0.29 -7.30
N TRP A 81 4.03 -0.26 -7.87
CA TRP A 81 4.31 -0.66 -9.23
C TRP A 81 5.25 -1.86 -9.26
N ASP A 82 6.51 -1.64 -8.91
CA ASP A 82 7.55 -2.67 -8.91
C ASP A 82 8.63 -2.45 -7.83
N GLY A 83 8.48 -1.41 -7.01
CA GLY A 83 9.43 -1.03 -5.96
C GLY A 83 10.65 -0.24 -6.42
N LYS A 84 10.67 0.24 -7.68
CA LYS A 84 11.80 0.97 -8.26
C LYS A 84 11.53 2.46 -8.52
N HIS A 85 10.33 2.92 -8.18
CA HIS A 85 9.90 4.30 -8.43
C HIS A 85 9.85 5.15 -7.15
N GLY A 86 10.66 4.79 -6.15
CA GLY A 86 10.75 5.51 -4.89
C GLY A 86 9.61 5.23 -3.91
N GLU A 87 8.81 4.16 -4.16
CA GLU A 87 7.65 3.82 -3.33
C GLU A 87 8.04 3.56 -1.88
N ARG A 88 9.23 2.96 -1.67
CA ARG A 88 9.74 2.70 -0.32
C ARG A 88 9.95 4.02 0.45
N ASP A 89 10.62 4.98 -0.16
CA ASP A 89 10.96 6.25 0.48
C ASP A 89 9.71 7.11 0.69
N GLN A 90 8.78 7.08 -0.25
CA GLN A 90 7.47 7.73 -0.11
C GLN A 90 6.65 7.13 1.04
N LEU A 91 6.68 5.80 1.22
CA LEU A 91 5.98 5.14 2.32
C LEU A 91 6.62 5.48 3.67
N ILE A 92 7.95 5.46 3.78
CA ILE A 92 8.68 5.92 4.97
C ILE A 92 8.31 7.37 5.30
N SER A 93 8.30 8.25 4.29
CA SER A 93 7.95 9.66 4.44
C SER A 93 6.53 9.84 5.00
N CYS A 94 5.54 9.02 4.56
CA CYS A 94 4.18 9.04 5.10
C CYS A 94 4.16 8.77 6.61
N TYR A 95 4.87 7.74 7.07
CA TYR A 95 4.94 7.42 8.50
C TYR A 95 5.63 8.53 9.28
N ARG A 96 6.79 9.02 8.82
CA ARG A 96 7.54 10.10 9.49
C ARG A 96 6.73 11.39 9.57
N THR A 97 6.10 11.82 8.49
CA THR A 97 5.27 13.03 8.47
C THR A 97 4.06 12.88 9.39
N SER A 98 3.42 11.72 9.40
CA SER A 98 2.28 11.46 10.29
C SER A 98 2.68 11.51 11.77
N LEU A 99 3.81 10.88 12.13
CA LEU A 99 4.33 10.90 13.50
C LEU A 99 4.75 12.31 13.93
N ALA A 100 5.37 13.09 13.04
CA ALA A 100 5.72 14.48 13.30
C ALA A 100 4.47 15.33 13.59
N LEU A 101 3.41 15.19 12.76
CA LEU A 101 2.14 15.89 13.00
C LEU A 101 1.49 15.49 14.32
N ALA A 102 1.53 14.21 14.70
CA ALA A 102 1.02 13.74 15.97
C ALA A 102 1.82 14.33 17.16
N LYS A 103 3.15 14.36 17.05
CA LYS A 103 4.04 14.98 18.04
C LYS A 103 3.75 16.47 18.20
N ASP A 104 3.59 17.22 17.11
CA ASP A 104 3.25 18.66 17.12
C ASP A 104 1.90 18.93 17.81
N LYS A 105 0.96 17.98 17.69
CA LYS A 105 -0.33 18.04 18.41
C LYS A 105 -0.29 17.47 19.82
N LYS A 106 0.89 17.07 20.30
CA LYS A 106 1.09 16.48 21.64
C LYS A 106 0.22 15.24 21.86
N CYS A 107 0.08 14.40 20.82
CA CYS A 107 -0.61 13.12 20.93
C CYS A 107 0.28 12.14 21.71
N GLU A 108 -0.32 11.47 22.69
CA GLU A 108 0.33 10.39 23.45
C GLU A 108 0.07 9.03 22.82
N THR A 109 -1.02 8.93 22.02
CA THR A 109 -1.47 7.68 21.40
C THR A 109 -1.86 7.91 19.94
N VAL A 110 -1.34 7.05 19.03
CA VAL A 110 -1.62 7.13 17.58
C VAL A 110 -1.89 5.74 17.02
N ALA A 111 -2.94 5.61 16.21
CA ALA A 111 -3.25 4.37 15.50
C ALA A 111 -3.06 4.52 13.99
N PHE A 112 -2.29 3.62 13.39
CA PHE A 112 -2.01 3.56 11.97
C PHE A 112 -2.70 2.36 11.31
N PRO A 113 -3.30 2.52 10.13
CA PRO A 113 -3.57 1.37 9.27
C PRO A 113 -2.27 0.94 8.59
N LEU A 114 -2.26 -0.22 7.96
CA LEU A 114 -1.16 -0.61 7.10
C LEU A 114 -1.25 0.17 5.77
N ILE A 115 -0.57 1.32 5.70
CA ILE A 115 -0.64 2.28 4.59
C ILE A 115 -0.26 1.59 3.27
N SER A 116 -0.96 1.91 2.18
CA SER A 116 -0.76 1.41 0.81
C SER A 116 -1.00 -0.09 0.58
N SER A 117 -1.22 -0.91 1.61
CA SER A 117 -1.32 -2.37 1.50
C SER A 117 -2.68 -2.89 1.00
N GLY A 118 -3.66 -2.01 0.83
CA GLY A 118 -4.99 -2.31 0.31
C GLY A 118 -5.07 -2.11 -1.21
N ILE A 119 -5.92 -1.17 -1.64
CA ILE A 119 -6.19 -0.87 -3.07
C ILE A 119 -4.91 -0.43 -3.82
N TYR A 120 -3.94 0.17 -3.11
CA TYR A 120 -2.67 0.60 -3.71
C TYR A 120 -1.67 -0.53 -3.94
N GLY A 121 -1.98 -1.75 -3.48
CA GLY A 121 -1.28 -2.99 -3.85
C GLY A 121 0.12 -3.18 -3.29
N TYR A 122 0.58 -2.36 -2.34
CA TYR A 122 1.90 -2.55 -1.73
C TYR A 122 1.98 -3.91 -1.05
N PRO A 123 3.05 -4.74 -1.27
CA PRO A 123 3.19 -6.03 -0.63
C PRO A 123 3.12 -5.90 0.90
N LYS A 124 2.21 -6.66 1.52
CA LYS A 124 1.84 -6.48 2.94
C LYS A 124 3.01 -6.69 3.89
N ASP A 125 3.86 -7.68 3.63
CA ASP A 125 5.06 -7.98 4.40
C ASP A 125 6.10 -6.86 4.34
N GLN A 126 6.32 -6.29 3.15
CA GLN A 126 7.23 -5.16 2.96
C GLN A 126 6.67 -3.89 3.61
N ALA A 127 5.38 -3.61 3.41
CA ALA A 127 4.72 -2.45 4.02
C ALA A 127 4.77 -2.53 5.55
N LEU A 128 4.58 -3.72 6.13
CA LEU A 128 4.65 -3.93 7.57
C LEU A 128 6.07 -3.74 8.11
N ARG A 129 7.10 -4.26 7.43
CA ARG A 129 8.50 -4.02 7.82
C ARG A 129 8.83 -2.53 7.83
N ILE A 130 8.48 -1.82 6.76
CA ILE A 130 8.70 -0.36 6.65
C ILE A 130 7.98 0.38 7.79
N ALA A 131 6.73 0.02 8.08
CA ALA A 131 5.97 0.61 9.17
C ALA A 131 6.67 0.42 10.52
N ILE A 132 7.05 -0.82 10.85
CA ILE A 132 7.68 -1.15 12.12
C ILE A 132 9.05 -0.47 12.24
N ASP A 133 9.90 -0.56 11.22
CA ASP A 133 11.24 0.02 11.24
C ASP A 133 11.16 1.54 11.44
N THR A 134 10.28 2.22 10.68
CA THR A 134 10.14 3.68 10.74
C THR A 134 9.53 4.15 12.07
N ILE A 135 8.52 3.45 12.58
CA ILE A 135 7.89 3.79 13.85
C ILE A 135 8.85 3.50 15.02
N SER A 136 9.56 2.37 14.99
CA SER A 136 10.54 2.02 16.02
C SER A 136 11.68 3.03 16.10
N GLU A 137 12.22 3.48 14.96
CA GLU A 137 13.21 4.55 14.89
C GLU A 137 12.71 5.83 15.56
N PHE A 138 11.49 6.25 15.27
CA PHE A 138 10.88 7.43 15.90
C PHE A 138 10.72 7.28 17.43
N LEU A 139 10.33 6.09 17.89
CA LEU A 139 10.09 5.80 19.30
C LEU A 139 11.36 5.67 20.14
N LEU A 140 12.55 5.62 19.54
CA LEU A 140 13.83 5.71 20.28
C LEU A 140 14.03 7.09 20.92
N GLU A 141 13.44 8.13 20.32
CA GLU A 141 13.62 9.52 20.76
C GLU A 141 12.32 10.16 21.25
N ASN A 142 11.19 9.47 21.15
CA ASN A 142 9.88 10.03 21.47
C ASN A 142 9.05 9.07 22.30
N ASP A 143 8.42 9.59 23.34
CA ASP A 143 7.48 8.85 24.18
C ASP A 143 6.06 8.97 23.61
N MET A 144 5.62 7.93 22.92
CA MET A 144 4.31 7.83 22.28
C MET A 144 3.90 6.37 22.15
N ALA A 145 2.66 6.02 22.47
CA ALA A 145 2.15 4.69 22.20
C ALA A 145 1.57 4.62 20.76
N VAL A 146 2.12 3.73 19.95
CA VAL A 146 1.72 3.58 18.54
C VAL A 146 1.10 2.22 18.32
N TYR A 147 -0.04 2.20 17.63
CA TYR A 147 -0.78 1.01 17.27
C TYR A 147 -0.78 0.83 15.75
N ILE A 148 -0.33 -0.32 15.25
CA ILE A 148 -0.56 -0.74 13.86
C ILE A 148 -1.84 -1.57 13.85
N VAL A 149 -2.90 -1.06 13.25
CA VAL A 149 -4.23 -1.65 13.25
C VAL A 149 -4.47 -2.42 11.96
N ILE A 150 -4.63 -3.73 12.07
CA ILE A 150 -4.84 -4.64 10.94
C ILE A 150 -6.23 -5.23 11.04
N PHE A 151 -7.10 -4.91 10.09
CA PHE A 151 -8.46 -5.47 10.04
C PHE A 151 -8.49 -6.88 9.42
N ASP A 152 -7.69 -7.11 8.36
CA ASP A 152 -7.63 -8.36 7.62
C ASP A 152 -6.89 -9.46 8.40
N ARG A 153 -7.58 -10.59 8.65
CA ARG A 153 -7.04 -11.74 9.39
C ARG A 153 -5.75 -12.32 8.77
N LYS A 154 -5.66 -12.39 7.43
CA LYS A 154 -4.45 -12.91 6.76
C LYS A 154 -3.25 -11.99 6.96
N ALA A 155 -3.46 -10.67 6.86
CA ALA A 155 -2.40 -9.69 7.11
C ALA A 155 -1.95 -9.72 8.58
N TYR A 156 -2.88 -9.92 9.52
CA TYR A 156 -2.58 -10.06 10.93
C TYR A 156 -1.76 -11.34 11.22
N GLN A 157 -2.10 -12.46 10.61
CA GLN A 157 -1.30 -13.70 10.74
C GLN A 157 0.13 -13.57 10.18
N ILE A 158 0.33 -12.74 9.15
CA ILE A 158 1.67 -12.41 8.64
C ILE A 158 2.45 -11.61 9.70
N SER A 159 1.81 -10.67 10.40
CA SER A 159 2.46 -9.88 11.44
C SER A 159 2.98 -10.73 12.59
N GLY A 160 2.16 -11.66 13.11
CA GLY A 160 2.56 -12.56 14.19
C GLY A 160 3.74 -13.47 13.85
N LYS A 161 3.87 -13.87 12.57
CA LYS A 161 5.02 -14.65 12.10
C LYS A 161 6.31 -13.84 11.99
N LEU A 162 6.21 -12.55 11.70
CA LEU A 162 7.37 -11.69 11.48
C LEU A 162 7.86 -11.02 12.77
N TYR A 163 6.98 -10.83 13.75
CA TYR A 163 7.25 -10.02 14.94
C TYR A 163 6.61 -10.63 16.19
N ALA A 164 7.06 -11.82 16.57
CA ALA A 164 6.53 -12.57 17.71
C ALA A 164 6.70 -11.84 19.07
N ASP A 165 7.64 -10.90 19.15
CA ASP A 165 7.97 -10.18 20.39
C ASP A 165 7.16 -8.90 20.61
N ILE A 166 6.31 -8.51 19.64
CA ILE A 166 5.45 -7.33 19.76
C ILE A 166 4.15 -7.74 20.45
N ALA A 167 3.78 -7.00 21.51
CA ALA A 167 2.53 -7.25 22.22
C ALA A 167 1.32 -7.15 21.29
N GLU A 168 0.51 -8.19 21.27
CA GLU A 168 -0.67 -8.30 20.42
C GLU A 168 -1.94 -8.11 21.28
N TYR A 169 -2.86 -7.31 20.74
CA TYR A 169 -4.22 -7.21 21.28
C TYR A 169 -5.20 -7.61 20.18
N ILE A 170 -6.09 -8.55 20.50
CA ILE A 170 -7.07 -9.09 19.56
C ILE A 170 -8.47 -8.76 20.08
N ASP A 171 -9.22 -7.98 19.31
CA ASP A 171 -10.66 -7.82 19.47
C ASP A 171 -11.36 -8.65 18.37
N ASP A 172 -11.38 -9.97 18.59
CA ASP A 172 -11.88 -10.93 17.62
C ASP A 172 -13.38 -10.79 17.37
N ASN A 173 -14.17 -10.48 18.39
CA ASN A 173 -15.63 -10.46 18.29
C ASN A 173 -16.11 -9.39 17.31
N TYR A 174 -15.59 -8.15 17.44
CA TYR A 174 -16.00 -7.04 16.57
C TYR A 174 -15.54 -7.24 15.12
N VAL A 175 -14.31 -7.74 14.93
CA VAL A 175 -13.74 -7.89 13.60
C VAL A 175 -14.40 -9.03 12.84
N ASP A 176 -14.72 -10.14 13.49
CA ASP A 176 -15.37 -11.28 12.84
C ASP A 176 -16.82 -10.97 12.44
N GLU A 177 -17.59 -10.24 13.27
CA GLU A 177 -18.93 -9.77 12.91
C GLU A 177 -18.95 -8.82 11.68
N HIS A 178 -17.88 -8.02 11.47
CA HIS A 178 -17.81 -7.04 10.40
C HIS A 178 -17.01 -7.52 9.18
N SER A 179 -16.18 -8.57 9.31
CA SER A 179 -15.39 -9.12 8.21
C SER A 179 -16.24 -9.89 7.19
N ASP A 180 -17.35 -10.49 7.62
CA ASP A 180 -18.24 -11.23 6.72
C ASP A 180 -18.86 -10.35 5.64
N ASN A 181 -19.24 -9.13 5.98
CA ASN A 181 -19.76 -8.16 5.00
C ASN A 181 -18.69 -7.73 3.97
N TYR A 182 -17.43 -7.63 4.38
CA TYR A 182 -16.33 -7.32 3.46
C TYR A 182 -15.98 -8.51 2.58
N SER A 183 -15.94 -9.72 3.15
CA SER A 183 -15.67 -10.97 2.42
C SER A 183 -16.76 -11.28 1.39
N VAL A 184 -18.04 -11.04 1.71
CA VAL A 184 -19.17 -11.18 0.78
C VAL A 184 -19.08 -10.16 -0.35
N ARG A 185 -18.71 -8.92 -0.06
CA ARG A 185 -18.52 -7.88 -1.08
C ARG A 185 -17.34 -8.18 -1.98
N LEU A 186 -16.22 -8.69 -1.45
CA LEU A 186 -15.05 -9.10 -2.21
C LEU A 186 -15.35 -10.31 -3.11
N ARG A 187 -16.11 -11.31 -2.61
CA ARG A 187 -16.58 -12.46 -3.41
C ARG A 187 -17.48 -12.00 -4.55
N ARG A 188 -18.40 -11.04 -4.32
CA ARG A 188 -19.23 -10.47 -5.40
C ARG A 188 -18.41 -9.72 -6.44
N LEU A 189 -17.41 -8.95 -6.02
CA LEU A 189 -16.52 -8.24 -6.94
C LEU A 189 -15.64 -9.20 -7.74
N ASN A 190 -15.14 -10.27 -7.12
CA ASN A 190 -14.37 -11.31 -7.81
C ASN A 190 -15.26 -12.11 -8.77
N ALA A 191 -16.47 -12.48 -8.34
CA ALA A 191 -17.44 -13.16 -9.21
C ALA A 191 -17.86 -12.31 -10.43
N LEU A 192 -17.92 -10.97 -10.29
CA LEU A 192 -18.17 -10.07 -11.41
C LEU A 192 -16.96 -9.96 -12.36
N ARG A 193 -15.74 -10.12 -11.84
CA ARG A 193 -14.52 -10.13 -12.65
C ARG A 193 -14.35 -11.44 -13.41
N ASP A 194 -14.82 -12.55 -12.83
CA ASP A 194 -14.80 -13.87 -13.47
C ASP A 194 -15.94 -14.05 -14.48
N LEU A 195 -16.84 -13.04 -14.63
CA LEU A 195 -17.87 -12.92 -15.65
C LEU A 195 -17.41 -12.05 -16.84
N GLU A 196 -16.11 -11.94 -17.11
CA GLU A 196 -15.68 -11.41 -18.40
C GLU A 196 -16.25 -12.30 -19.52
N PRO A 197 -16.81 -11.69 -20.59
CA PRO A 197 -17.43 -12.47 -21.64
C PRO A 197 -16.37 -13.39 -22.21
N VAL A 198 -16.61 -14.70 -22.09
CA VAL A 198 -15.96 -15.69 -22.91
C VAL A 198 -16.34 -15.26 -24.34
N CYS A 199 -15.41 -14.64 -25.03
CA CYS A 199 -15.51 -14.55 -26.47
C CYS A 199 -15.57 -16.00 -26.94
N GLU A 200 -16.77 -16.45 -27.28
CA GLU A 200 -16.98 -17.69 -28.00
C GLU A 200 -16.13 -17.65 -29.27
N ALA A 201 -14.97 -18.27 -29.20
CA ALA A 201 -14.16 -18.65 -30.34
C ALA A 201 -14.84 -19.87 -31.01
N SER A 202 -16.05 -19.65 -31.55
CA SER A 202 -16.79 -20.68 -32.27
C SER A 202 -17.60 -20.13 -33.45
N VAL A 203 -17.07 -19.11 -34.14
CA VAL A 203 -17.60 -18.73 -35.50
C VAL A 203 -16.43 -18.27 -36.39
N CYS A 204 -15.38 -19.06 -36.54
CA CYS A 204 -14.36 -18.87 -37.57
C CYS A 204 -13.81 -20.21 -38.08
N GLU A 205 -14.65 -21.22 -38.19
CA GLU A 205 -14.37 -22.41 -39.00
C GLU A 205 -15.48 -22.54 -40.01
N GLU A 206 -15.41 -21.78 -41.09
CA GLU A 206 -16.05 -22.04 -42.39
C GLU A 206 -15.79 -20.85 -43.32
N ALA A 207 -14.55 -20.69 -43.81
CA ALA A 207 -14.22 -19.94 -45.01
C ALA A 207 -12.77 -20.20 -45.45
N ASP A 208 -12.36 -21.45 -45.51
CA ASP A 208 -11.14 -21.87 -46.21
C ASP A 208 -11.50 -22.84 -47.32
N GLU A 209 -12.15 -22.33 -48.38
CA GLU A 209 -12.08 -22.93 -49.69
C GLU A 209 -11.94 -21.83 -50.75
N ALA A 210 -10.88 -21.99 -51.53
CA ALA A 210 -10.60 -21.29 -52.78
C ALA A 210 -9.90 -19.94 -52.70
N ILE A 211 -8.54 -19.96 -52.63
CA ILE A 211 -7.72 -19.26 -53.64
C ILE A 211 -6.34 -19.93 -53.67
N GLU A 212 -6.06 -20.63 -54.77
CA GLU A 212 -4.76 -21.19 -55.12
C GLU A 212 -3.69 -20.12 -55.38
N PRO A 213 -2.40 -20.45 -55.27
CA PRO A 213 -1.32 -19.48 -55.27
C PRO A 213 -0.85 -19.17 -56.69
N ILE A 214 -0.71 -17.89 -57.00
CA ILE A 214 0.07 -17.46 -58.18
C ILE A 214 1.51 -17.31 -57.78
N PHE A 215 2.29 -18.29 -58.17
CA PHE A 215 3.75 -18.31 -58.13
C PHE A 215 4.29 -17.54 -59.36
N THR A 216 5.07 -16.48 -59.16
CA THR A 216 6.09 -16.09 -60.15
C THR A 216 7.20 -15.26 -59.47
N SER A 217 8.29 -15.90 -59.26
CA SER A 217 9.65 -15.60 -59.69
C SER A 217 10.17 -14.15 -59.60
N MET A 218 11.21 -13.94 -58.85
CA MET A 218 12.52 -13.44 -59.29
C MET A 218 13.53 -13.43 -58.12
N LYS A 219 14.46 -14.37 -58.16
CA LYS A 219 15.92 -14.25 -58.33
C LYS A 219 16.65 -13.19 -57.47
N SER A 220 17.43 -13.74 -56.59
CA SER A 220 18.84 -13.52 -56.28
C SER A 220 19.41 -12.09 -56.27
N LEU A 221 20.04 -11.75 -55.14
CA LEU A 221 21.45 -11.29 -55.15
C LEU A 221 22.03 -11.45 -53.74
N SER A 222 23.14 -12.11 -53.74
CA SER A 222 24.04 -12.48 -52.66
C SER A 222 24.90 -11.29 -52.22
N VAL A 223 25.63 -11.56 -51.12
CA VAL A 223 26.91 -10.95 -50.66
C VAL A 223 26.73 -10.05 -49.44
N GLY A 224 27.28 -10.52 -48.34
CA GLY A 224 28.39 -10.00 -47.63
C GLY A 224 28.46 -10.40 -46.17
N LEU A 225 29.29 -11.36 -45.83
CA LEU A 225 29.79 -11.65 -44.52
C LEU A 225 30.41 -10.38 -43.86
N HIS A 226 30.17 -10.20 -42.55
CA HIS A 226 31.30 -9.94 -41.63
C HIS A 226 30.98 -10.40 -40.24
N GLN A 227 31.71 -11.40 -39.81
CA GLN A 227 31.96 -11.79 -38.42
C GLN A 227 32.80 -10.69 -37.76
N THR A 228 32.49 -10.35 -36.52
CA THR A 228 33.50 -9.89 -35.58
C THR A 228 33.16 -10.34 -34.15
N THR A 229 33.80 -11.34 -33.75
CA THR A 229 34.35 -11.80 -32.47
C THR A 229 34.24 -10.89 -31.26
N CYS A 230 33.68 -11.45 -30.23
CA CYS A 230 34.13 -11.64 -28.85
C CYS A 230 35.26 -10.77 -28.33
N LEU A 231 35.06 -10.07 -27.23
CA LEU A 231 36.06 -9.91 -26.18
C LEU A 231 35.43 -9.69 -24.80
N LYS A 232 35.53 -10.73 -23.97
CA LYS A 232 35.43 -10.66 -22.52
C LYS A 232 36.59 -9.80 -22.00
N LYS A 233 36.30 -8.85 -21.10
CA LYS A 233 37.31 -8.37 -20.15
C LYS A 233 36.73 -8.28 -18.75
N SER A 234 37.17 -9.20 -17.94
CA SER A 234 37.20 -9.22 -16.49
C SER A 234 38.12 -8.06 -16.00
N SER A 235 37.69 -7.33 -15.02
CA SER A 235 38.58 -6.52 -14.18
C SER A 235 38.12 -6.56 -12.75
N LYS A 236 38.83 -7.36 -11.97
CA LYS A 236 38.98 -7.27 -10.52
C LYS A 236 39.77 -6.02 -10.17
N ALA A 237 39.35 -5.25 -9.21
CA ALA A 237 40.19 -4.33 -8.43
C ALA A 237 39.57 -4.24 -7.04
N ILE A 238 40.05 -4.97 -6.09
CA ILE A 238 41.05 -4.69 -5.04
C ILE A 238 40.66 -3.47 -4.20
N PHE A 239 40.16 -3.81 -3.05
CA PHE A 239 39.87 -2.96 -1.90
C PHE A 239 41.16 -2.73 -1.12
N THR A 240 41.51 -1.49 -0.84
CA THR A 240 42.49 -1.18 0.19
C THR A 240 41.84 -0.30 1.26
N LYS A 241 41.88 -0.83 2.44
CA LYS A 241 41.53 -0.30 3.74
C LYS A 241 42.45 0.84 4.13
N LYS A 242 41.93 1.97 4.60
CA LYS A 242 42.71 2.91 5.43
C LYS A 242 41.87 3.34 6.63
N MET A 243 42.26 2.85 7.77
CA MET A 243 41.98 3.37 9.12
C MET A 243 42.97 4.50 9.42
N LEU A 244 42.59 5.33 10.42
CA LEU A 244 43.31 6.36 11.20
C LEU A 244 42.86 7.79 10.81
N VAL A 245 42.35 8.60 11.67
CA VAL A 245 42.57 8.97 13.07
C VAL A 245 41.21 9.43 13.62
#